data_4783ccb78f742f150ef3c5226c6af672
#
_entry.id   4783ccb78f742f150ef3c5226c6af672
#
_cell.length_a   1.000
_cell.length_b   1.000
_cell.length_c   1.000
_cell.angle_alpha   90.00
_cell.angle_beta   90.00
_cell.angle_gamma   90.00
#
_symmetry.space_group_name_H-M   'P 1'
#
loop_
_entity.id
_entity.type
_entity.pdbx_description
1 polymer ?
#
loop_
_entity_poly.entity_id
_entity_poly.type
_entity_poly.pdbx_seq_one_letter_code
_entity_poly.pdbx_strand_id
1 'polypeptide(L)'
;GATLSGCRPVAVPMTPTGGLDLSKISADDAKRALMIWMNSPSNPTGALDDMEAVVNWGRANDVPVFSDECYVEFTWQGKPTTALQYGTQGVIALHSLSKRSNLAGLRVAFYAGDADIVHYLKEVRKHAGLMVPGPAQAAGVVALNDDDSVKVQAGIYRGRLERAATVLSKWSGRNIELPAGGFYLWFDATDGWEFAERLATEGGALVSPGDFYGAGGSNNVRVAVVQPDARIELMAQRLGVA
;
A
#
# COMPACT_ATOMS: atom_id res chain seq x y z
N GLY A 1 12.07 -7.49 -5.77
CA GLY A 1 13.24 -6.58 -5.82
C GLY A 1 14.45 -7.20 -5.17
N ALA A 2 14.37 -7.59 -3.90
CA ALA A 2 15.49 -8.19 -3.16
C ALA A 2 16.07 -9.42 -3.89
N THR A 3 15.22 -10.36 -4.30
CA THR A 3 15.64 -11.57 -5.03
C THR A 3 16.34 -11.23 -6.35
N LEU A 4 15.79 -10.26 -7.12
CA LEU A 4 16.39 -9.83 -8.38
C LEU A 4 17.75 -9.15 -8.19
N SER A 5 17.99 -8.57 -7.02
CA SER A 5 19.27 -7.95 -6.65
C SER A 5 20.25 -8.94 -6.00
N GLY A 6 19.94 -10.23 -5.98
CA GLY A 6 20.77 -11.26 -5.32
C GLY A 6 20.72 -11.23 -3.79
N CYS A 7 19.78 -10.47 -3.21
CA CYS A 7 19.58 -10.41 -1.77
C CYS A 7 18.53 -11.42 -1.32
N ARG A 8 18.68 -11.92 -0.10
CA ARG A 8 17.67 -12.77 0.55
C ARG A 8 16.55 -11.90 1.15
N PRO A 9 15.29 -12.03 0.68
CA PRO A 9 14.18 -11.38 1.35
C PRO A 9 13.88 -12.06 2.69
N VAL A 10 13.65 -11.26 3.72
CA VAL A 10 13.15 -11.72 5.03
C VAL A 10 11.77 -11.12 5.22
N ALA A 11 10.74 -11.97 5.19
CA ALA A 11 9.37 -11.54 5.44
C ALA A 11 9.18 -11.32 6.95
N VAL A 12 8.81 -10.10 7.33
CA VAL A 12 8.47 -9.75 8.72
C VAL A 12 6.96 -9.95 8.89
N PRO A 13 6.51 -10.79 9.82
CA PRO A 13 5.09 -10.99 10.08
C PRO A 13 4.42 -9.70 10.55
N MET A 14 3.11 -9.63 10.38
CA MET A 14 2.30 -8.55 10.94
C MET A 14 1.85 -8.89 12.36
N THR A 15 1.71 -7.86 13.18
CA THR A 15 1.02 -7.96 14.47
C THR A 15 -0.49 -8.18 14.26
N PRO A 16 -1.24 -8.60 15.28
CA PRO A 16 -2.70 -8.69 15.18
C PRO A 16 -3.39 -7.36 14.82
N THR A 17 -2.75 -6.23 15.08
CA THR A 17 -3.23 -4.89 14.73
C THR A 17 -2.81 -4.44 13.33
N GLY A 18 -2.04 -5.27 12.62
CA GLY A 18 -1.69 -5.07 11.21
C GLY A 18 -0.38 -4.34 10.95
N GLY A 19 0.34 -3.89 11.97
CA GLY A 19 1.69 -3.31 11.81
C GLY A 19 2.79 -4.38 11.77
N LEU A 20 4.02 -3.99 11.45
CA LEU A 20 5.17 -4.90 11.40
C LEU A 20 5.51 -5.44 12.82
N ASP A 21 5.65 -6.75 12.95
CA ASP A 21 6.14 -7.37 14.19
C ASP A 21 7.67 -7.41 14.21
N LEU A 22 8.28 -6.29 14.59
CA LEU A 22 9.74 -6.15 14.66
C LEU A 22 10.41 -7.17 15.58
N SER A 23 9.69 -7.74 16.56
CA SER A 23 10.21 -8.76 17.48
C SER A 23 10.51 -10.09 16.76
N LYS A 24 9.99 -10.29 15.57
CA LYS A 24 10.23 -11.47 14.74
C LYS A 24 11.46 -11.37 13.84
N ILE A 25 12.12 -10.22 13.84
CA ILE A 25 13.39 -10.08 13.11
C ILE A 25 14.50 -10.67 14.01
N SER A 26 15.17 -11.70 13.51
CA SER A 26 16.28 -12.32 14.26
C SER A 26 17.48 -11.36 14.35
N ALA A 27 18.29 -11.50 15.41
CA ALA A 27 19.51 -10.70 15.54
C ALA A 27 20.49 -10.92 14.37
N ASP A 28 20.52 -12.13 13.81
CA ASP A 28 21.37 -12.44 12.65
C ASP A 28 20.84 -11.79 11.37
N ASP A 29 19.52 -11.71 11.19
CA ASP A 29 18.94 -10.98 10.08
C ASP A 29 19.15 -9.48 10.22
N ALA A 30 18.95 -8.91 11.41
CA ALA A 30 19.20 -7.51 11.67
C ALA A 30 20.65 -7.11 11.35
N LYS A 31 21.64 -7.88 11.78
CA LYS A 31 23.08 -7.63 11.50
C LYS A 31 23.43 -7.68 10.00
N ARG A 32 22.65 -8.37 9.20
CA ARG A 32 22.88 -8.56 7.76
C ARG A 32 21.93 -7.76 6.89
N ALA A 33 20.98 -7.07 7.50
CA ALA A 33 19.96 -6.31 6.78
C ALA A 33 20.61 -5.14 6.01
N LEU A 34 20.34 -5.09 4.72
CA LEU A 34 20.70 -3.95 3.88
C LEU A 34 19.74 -2.78 4.12
N MET A 35 18.47 -3.09 4.36
CA MET A 35 17.41 -2.12 4.67
C MET A 35 16.19 -2.86 5.22
N ILE A 36 15.31 -2.13 5.88
CA ILE A 36 13.94 -2.56 6.14
C ILE A 36 12.99 -1.77 5.24
N TRP A 37 12.06 -2.49 4.59
CA TRP A 37 11.02 -1.89 3.77
C TRP A 37 9.67 -2.02 4.46
N MET A 38 9.00 -0.89 4.69
CA MET A 38 7.63 -0.85 5.20
C MET A 38 6.69 -0.20 4.19
N ASN A 39 5.39 -0.45 4.30
CA ASN A 39 4.36 0.19 3.48
C ASN A 39 3.18 0.59 4.35
N SER A 40 2.99 1.90 4.56
CA SER A 40 1.92 2.43 5.40
C SER A 40 1.29 3.69 4.80
N PRO A 41 -0.03 3.72 4.60
CA PRO A 41 -1.01 2.62 4.75
C PRO A 41 -0.67 1.40 3.89
N SER A 42 -0.89 0.21 4.41
CA SER A 42 -0.40 -1.04 3.83
C SER A 42 -1.28 -1.54 2.67
N ASN A 43 -0.65 -2.07 1.65
CA ASN A 43 -1.28 -2.92 0.65
C ASN A 43 -0.81 -4.37 0.90
N PRO A 44 -1.70 -5.32 1.22
CA PRO A 44 -3.14 -5.32 0.92
C PRO A 44 -4.06 -4.89 2.07
N THR A 45 -3.58 -4.80 3.30
CA THR A 45 -4.42 -4.80 4.51
C THR A 45 -5.07 -3.46 4.84
N GLY A 46 -4.51 -2.36 4.35
CA GLY A 46 -4.93 -1.01 4.75
C GLY A 46 -4.54 -0.64 6.18
N ALA A 47 -3.71 -1.46 6.85
CA ALA A 47 -3.24 -1.16 8.20
C ALA A 47 -2.26 0.02 8.21
N LEU A 48 -2.18 0.68 9.36
CA LEU A 48 -1.20 1.73 9.63
C LEU A 48 -0.10 1.16 10.52
N ASP A 49 1.15 1.36 10.12
CA ASP A 49 2.31 0.97 10.92
C ASP A 49 2.65 2.00 11.99
N ASP A 50 3.28 1.55 13.06
CA ASP A 50 3.99 2.41 14.00
C ASP A 50 5.32 2.86 13.40
N MET A 51 5.26 3.96 12.64
CA MET A 51 6.43 4.51 11.93
C MET A 51 7.56 4.89 12.89
N GLU A 52 7.23 5.35 14.10
CA GLU A 52 8.22 5.70 15.13
C GLU A 52 8.98 4.47 15.59
N ALA A 53 8.26 3.39 15.89
CA ALA A 53 8.88 2.14 16.30
C ALA A 53 9.80 1.56 15.20
N VAL A 54 9.38 1.60 13.93
CA VAL A 54 10.20 1.12 12.80
C VAL A 54 11.45 1.97 12.61
N VAL A 55 11.32 3.30 12.66
CA VAL A 55 12.47 4.22 12.54
C VAL A 55 13.47 4.01 13.70
N ASN A 56 12.98 3.89 14.92
CA ASN A 56 13.82 3.65 16.09
C ASN A 56 14.52 2.29 16.03
N TRP A 57 13.81 1.26 15.56
CA TRP A 57 14.41 -0.06 15.32
C TRP A 57 15.54 0.01 14.27
N GLY A 58 15.31 0.71 13.17
CA GLY A 58 16.30 0.90 12.11
C GLY A 58 17.57 1.55 12.65
N ARG A 59 17.44 2.63 13.41
CA ARG A 59 18.58 3.32 14.05
C ARG A 59 19.30 2.47 15.07
N ALA A 60 18.58 1.73 15.91
CA ALA A 60 19.17 0.86 16.93
C ALA A 60 20.00 -0.30 16.33
N ASN A 61 19.70 -0.69 15.09
CA ASN A 61 20.38 -1.79 14.38
C ASN A 61 21.27 -1.32 13.22
N ASP A 62 21.41 0.00 13.00
CA ASP A 62 22.14 0.59 11.86
C ASP A 62 21.59 0.10 10.50
N VAL A 63 20.27 -0.02 10.41
CA VAL A 63 19.55 -0.49 9.19
C VAL A 63 18.71 0.65 8.63
N PRO A 64 18.96 1.09 7.39
CA PRO A 64 18.15 2.11 6.73
C PRO A 64 16.68 1.68 6.59
N VAL A 65 15.76 2.62 6.85
CA VAL A 65 14.31 2.44 6.75
C VAL A 65 13.82 3.04 5.45
N PHE A 66 13.16 2.23 4.62
CA PHE A 66 12.47 2.67 3.41
C PHE A 66 10.97 2.56 3.64
N SER A 67 10.30 3.70 3.73
CA SER A 67 8.85 3.83 3.98
C SER A 67 8.13 4.10 2.67
N ASP A 68 7.39 3.12 2.17
CA ASP A 68 6.50 3.30 1.02
C ASP A 68 5.18 3.92 1.49
N GLU A 69 5.05 5.22 1.27
CA GLU A 69 3.93 6.06 1.70
C GLU A 69 2.98 6.41 0.54
N CYS A 70 2.94 5.59 -0.51
CA CYS A 70 2.16 5.91 -1.71
C CYS A 70 0.65 5.95 -1.49
N TYR A 71 0.15 5.54 -0.32
CA TYR A 71 -1.26 5.61 0.08
C TYR A 71 -1.53 6.63 1.19
N VAL A 72 -0.56 7.43 1.62
CA VAL A 72 -0.67 8.33 2.78
C VAL A 72 -1.86 9.29 2.69
N GLU A 73 -2.20 9.77 1.50
CA GLU A 73 -3.34 10.65 1.24
C GLU A 73 -4.70 9.97 1.48
N PHE A 74 -4.72 8.66 1.58
CA PHE A 74 -5.91 7.83 1.84
C PHE A 74 -5.85 7.21 3.24
N THR A 75 -5.44 8.00 4.23
CA THR A 75 -5.49 7.62 5.65
C THR A 75 -6.89 7.95 6.18
N TRP A 76 -7.62 6.93 6.64
CA TRP A 76 -9.00 7.06 7.10
C TRP A 76 -9.12 7.13 8.62
N GLN A 77 -8.18 6.54 9.33
CA GLN A 77 -8.12 6.58 10.79
C GLN A 77 -6.90 7.38 11.24
N GLY A 78 -7.10 8.32 12.17
CA GLY A 78 -6.02 9.19 12.63
C GLY A 78 -5.64 10.27 11.62
N LYS A 79 -4.36 10.63 11.61
CA LYS A 79 -3.79 11.64 10.70
C LYS A 79 -2.80 10.99 9.75
N PRO A 80 -2.70 11.48 8.49
CA PRO A 80 -1.60 11.10 7.60
C PRO A 80 -0.26 11.32 8.29
N THR A 81 0.61 10.32 8.25
CA THR A 81 1.91 10.34 8.93
C THR A 81 2.99 9.95 7.93
N THR A 82 4.16 10.57 8.04
CA THR A 82 5.36 10.19 7.29
C THR A 82 6.47 9.77 8.24
N ALA A 83 7.28 8.81 7.86
CA ALA A 83 8.45 8.37 8.63
C ALA A 83 9.45 9.52 8.84
N LEU A 84 9.45 10.55 7.97
CA LEU A 84 10.32 11.72 8.08
C LEU A 84 10.01 12.61 9.29
N GLN A 85 8.83 12.49 9.91
CA GLN A 85 8.49 13.20 11.15
C GLN A 85 9.41 12.80 12.31
N TYR A 86 9.97 11.61 12.25
CA TYR A 86 10.89 11.07 13.25
C TYR A 86 12.36 11.32 12.91
N GLY A 87 12.63 12.19 11.93
CA GLY A 87 13.96 12.61 11.47
C GLY A 87 14.43 11.87 10.21
N THR A 88 15.35 12.46 9.48
CA THR A 88 15.77 12.01 8.16
C THR A 88 16.93 11.01 8.17
N GLN A 89 17.74 10.97 9.25
CA GLN A 89 18.93 10.12 9.31
C GLN A 89 18.54 8.63 9.18
N GLY A 90 19.06 7.97 8.15
CA GLY A 90 18.79 6.57 7.83
C GLY A 90 17.35 6.30 7.36
N VAL A 91 16.57 7.32 6.99
CA VAL A 91 15.15 7.18 6.60
C VAL A 91 14.93 7.70 5.19
N ILE A 92 14.23 6.91 4.38
CA ILE A 92 13.74 7.30 3.05
C ILE A 92 12.23 7.11 2.99
N ALA A 93 11.49 8.17 2.73
CA ALA A 93 10.07 8.11 2.39
C ALA A 93 9.87 8.11 0.88
N LEU A 94 9.00 7.23 0.39
CA LEU A 94 8.67 7.10 -1.03
C LEU A 94 7.22 7.52 -1.25
N HIS A 95 7.02 8.41 -2.22
CA HIS A 95 5.71 8.91 -2.63
C HIS A 95 5.50 8.71 -4.12
N SER A 96 4.25 8.56 -4.54
CA SER A 96 3.91 8.29 -5.94
C SER A 96 2.66 9.03 -6.37
N LEU A 97 2.69 9.61 -7.56
CA LEU A 97 1.51 10.19 -8.20
C LEU A 97 0.54 9.13 -8.73
N SER A 98 0.96 7.87 -8.76
CA SER A 98 0.14 6.76 -9.26
C SER A 98 -1.19 6.63 -8.53
N LYS A 99 -1.19 6.87 -7.19
CA LYS A 99 -2.37 6.73 -6.34
C LYS A 99 -2.93 8.10 -5.99
N ARG A 100 -2.09 8.98 -5.42
CA ARG A 100 -2.46 10.33 -5.00
C ARG A 100 -3.21 11.09 -6.09
N SER A 101 -2.71 11.06 -7.32
CA SER A 101 -3.20 11.89 -8.44
C SER A 101 -3.79 11.08 -9.60
N ASN A 102 -4.09 9.79 -9.43
CA ASN A 102 -4.58 8.90 -10.50
C ASN A 102 -3.68 8.86 -11.75
N LEU A 103 -2.40 9.14 -11.63
CA LEU A 103 -1.45 9.25 -12.73
C LEU A 103 -0.50 8.05 -12.83
N ALA A 104 -1.03 6.84 -12.61
CA ALA A 104 -0.23 5.61 -12.64
C ALA A 104 0.52 5.42 -13.97
N GLY A 105 -0.07 5.84 -15.09
CA GLY A 105 0.52 5.74 -16.43
C GLY A 105 1.73 6.64 -16.65
N LEU A 106 1.86 7.75 -15.93
CA LEU A 106 3.00 8.67 -16.07
C LEU A 106 4.30 8.13 -15.46
N ARG A 107 4.24 7.12 -14.58
CA ARG A 107 5.39 6.53 -13.89
C ARG A 107 6.23 7.55 -13.11
N VAL A 108 5.57 8.49 -12.42
CA VAL A 108 6.22 9.51 -11.59
C VAL A 108 6.09 9.14 -10.12
N ALA A 109 7.23 9.04 -9.48
CA ALA A 109 7.38 8.85 -8.04
C ALA A 109 8.62 9.63 -7.59
N PHE A 110 8.71 9.92 -6.31
CA PHE A 110 9.88 10.54 -5.71
C PHE A 110 10.17 9.92 -4.35
N TYR A 111 11.37 10.15 -3.87
CA TYR A 111 11.79 9.79 -2.53
C TYR A 111 12.54 10.96 -1.89
N ALA A 112 12.41 11.07 -0.59
CA ALA A 112 13.04 12.10 0.22
C ALA A 112 13.53 11.50 1.55
N GLY A 113 14.49 12.11 2.19
CA GLY A 113 14.99 11.66 3.48
C GLY A 113 16.46 11.87 3.67
N ASP A 114 17.19 10.83 4.08
CA ASP A 114 18.62 10.84 4.31
C ASP A 114 19.39 11.36 3.10
N ALA A 115 20.17 12.42 3.30
CA ALA A 115 20.82 13.16 2.20
C ALA A 115 21.86 12.30 1.45
N ASP A 116 22.59 11.46 2.16
CA ASP A 116 23.64 10.63 1.56
C ASP A 116 23.02 9.49 0.75
N ILE A 117 21.96 8.86 1.29
CA ILE A 117 21.22 7.81 0.59
C ILE A 117 20.53 8.39 -0.65
N VAL A 118 19.87 9.55 -0.53
CA VAL A 118 19.24 10.23 -1.67
C VAL A 118 20.26 10.58 -2.75
N HIS A 119 21.43 11.11 -2.35
CA HIS A 119 22.51 11.41 -3.29
C HIS A 119 22.99 10.14 -4.02
N TYR A 120 23.28 9.07 -3.29
CA TYR A 120 23.70 7.81 -3.85
C TYR A 120 22.67 7.23 -4.85
N LEU A 121 21.41 7.14 -4.44
CA LEU A 121 20.34 6.63 -5.29
C LEU A 121 20.13 7.49 -6.56
N LYS A 122 20.26 8.81 -6.45
CA LYS A 122 20.19 9.72 -7.58
C LYS A 122 21.27 9.41 -8.62
N GLU A 123 22.53 9.22 -8.18
CA GLU A 123 23.62 8.90 -9.09
C GLU A 123 23.46 7.52 -9.72
N VAL A 124 23.05 6.50 -8.94
CA VAL A 124 22.75 5.17 -9.48
C VAL A 124 21.65 5.26 -10.56
N ARG A 125 20.53 5.94 -10.28
CA ARG A 125 19.42 6.08 -11.23
C ARG A 125 19.81 6.81 -12.50
N LYS A 126 20.64 7.85 -12.39
CA LYS A 126 21.16 8.64 -13.51
C LYS A 126 21.98 7.75 -14.45
N HIS A 127 22.91 6.96 -13.90
CA HIS A 127 23.80 6.13 -14.70
C HIS A 127 23.12 4.84 -15.22
N ALA A 128 22.09 4.36 -14.53
CA ALA A 128 21.28 3.22 -14.97
C ALA A 128 20.16 3.59 -15.98
N GLY A 129 20.04 4.87 -16.36
CA GLY A 129 19.01 5.31 -17.29
C GLY A 129 17.59 5.32 -16.69
N LEU A 130 17.46 5.36 -15.37
CA LEU A 130 16.17 5.33 -14.65
C LEU A 130 15.63 6.73 -14.33
N MET A 131 15.91 7.71 -15.16
CA MET A 131 15.41 9.07 -15.00
C MET A 131 13.98 9.20 -15.51
N VAL A 132 13.17 9.98 -14.78
CA VAL A 132 11.81 10.31 -15.23
C VAL A 132 11.88 11.28 -16.40
N PRO A 133 11.19 11.05 -17.53
CA PRO A 133 11.17 11.98 -18.67
C PRO A 133 10.70 13.38 -18.30
N GLY A 134 11.31 14.40 -18.89
CA GLY A 134 11.01 15.82 -18.60
C GLY A 134 9.51 16.18 -18.68
N PRO A 135 8.76 15.79 -19.73
CA PRO A 135 7.32 16.05 -19.80
C PRO A 135 6.54 15.42 -18.63
N ALA A 136 6.91 14.22 -18.20
CA ALA A 136 6.28 13.56 -17.05
C ALA A 136 6.61 14.29 -15.73
N GLN A 137 7.83 14.81 -15.58
CA GLN A 137 8.20 15.66 -14.43
C GLN A 137 7.37 16.94 -14.39
N ALA A 138 7.22 17.62 -15.53
CA ALA A 138 6.41 18.85 -15.62
C ALA A 138 4.95 18.60 -15.22
N ALA A 139 4.34 17.53 -15.75
CA ALA A 139 3.00 17.11 -15.32
C ALA A 139 2.94 16.75 -13.83
N GLY A 140 4.01 16.13 -13.31
CA GLY A 140 4.15 15.80 -11.89
C GLY A 140 4.13 17.05 -10.99
N VAL A 141 4.81 18.11 -11.38
CA VAL A 141 4.79 19.39 -10.63
C VAL A 141 3.37 19.96 -10.53
N VAL A 142 2.62 19.96 -11.65
CA VAL A 142 1.22 20.41 -11.64
C VAL A 142 0.37 19.54 -10.71
N ALA A 143 0.49 18.22 -10.80
CA ALA A 143 -0.29 17.29 -9.98
C ALA A 143 0.05 17.40 -8.47
N LEU A 144 1.30 17.68 -8.12
CA LEU A 144 1.70 17.86 -6.72
C LEU A 144 1.15 19.16 -6.11
N ASN A 145 0.80 20.15 -6.93
CA ASN A 145 0.17 21.39 -6.48
C ASN A 145 -1.38 21.34 -6.50
N ASP A 146 -1.98 20.20 -6.83
CA ASP A 146 -3.43 20.00 -6.90
C ASP A 146 -3.93 19.11 -5.77
N ASP A 147 -4.03 19.66 -4.57
CA ASP A 147 -4.57 18.96 -3.41
C ASP A 147 -6.10 18.84 -3.43
N ASP A 148 -6.79 19.68 -4.18
CA ASP A 148 -8.25 19.65 -4.23
C ASP A 148 -8.75 18.44 -5.02
N SER A 149 -8.13 18.10 -6.14
CA SER A 149 -8.42 16.85 -6.86
C SER A 149 -8.16 15.61 -5.98
N VAL A 150 -7.10 15.64 -5.15
CA VAL A 150 -6.79 14.56 -4.21
C VAL A 150 -7.90 14.37 -3.17
N LYS A 151 -8.38 15.47 -2.58
CA LYS A 151 -9.50 15.44 -1.60
C LYS A 151 -10.79 14.89 -2.23
N VAL A 152 -11.11 15.33 -3.45
CA VAL A 152 -12.27 14.81 -4.19
C VAL A 152 -12.15 13.31 -4.42
N GLN A 153 -10.99 12.86 -4.92
CA GLN A 153 -10.76 11.45 -5.19
C GLN A 153 -10.76 10.60 -3.90
N ALA A 154 -10.22 11.13 -2.81
CA ALA A 154 -10.29 10.47 -1.50
C ALA A 154 -11.74 10.25 -1.06
N GLY A 155 -12.60 11.26 -1.21
CA GLY A 155 -14.04 11.13 -0.92
C GLY A 155 -14.71 10.04 -1.77
N ILE A 156 -14.38 9.96 -3.06
CA ILE A 156 -14.88 8.92 -3.96
C ILE A 156 -14.43 7.52 -3.49
N TYR A 157 -13.16 7.33 -3.16
CA TYR A 157 -12.67 6.03 -2.67
C TYR A 157 -13.31 5.64 -1.34
N ARG A 158 -13.50 6.60 -0.43
CA ARG A 158 -14.18 6.34 0.84
C ARG A 158 -15.60 5.84 0.64
N GLY A 159 -16.40 6.51 -0.19
CA GLY A 159 -17.75 6.08 -0.52
C GLY A 159 -17.81 4.70 -1.19
N ARG A 160 -16.85 4.41 -2.09
CA ARG A 160 -16.73 3.10 -2.74
C ARG A 160 -16.36 1.99 -1.77
N LEU A 161 -15.45 2.24 -0.82
CA LEU A 161 -15.12 1.28 0.24
C LEU A 161 -16.36 0.93 1.06
N GLU A 162 -17.11 1.93 1.50
CA GLU A 162 -18.34 1.76 2.30
C GLU A 162 -19.40 0.97 1.53
N ARG A 163 -19.62 1.34 0.27
CA ARG A 163 -20.59 0.64 -0.59
C ARG A 163 -20.17 -0.79 -0.90
N ALA A 164 -18.91 -1.03 -1.29
CA ALA A 164 -18.40 -2.36 -1.59
C ALA A 164 -18.42 -3.27 -0.35
N ALA A 165 -18.03 -2.76 0.81
CA ALA A 165 -18.10 -3.49 2.07
C ALA A 165 -19.56 -3.91 2.40
N THR A 166 -20.50 -2.99 2.23
CA THR A 166 -21.94 -3.27 2.45
C THR A 166 -22.47 -4.36 1.51
N VAL A 167 -22.17 -4.25 0.20
CA VAL A 167 -22.59 -5.23 -0.82
C VAL A 167 -22.02 -6.61 -0.52
N LEU A 168 -20.72 -6.68 -0.32
CA LEU A 168 -20.02 -7.94 -0.10
C LEU A 168 -20.39 -8.58 1.24
N SER A 169 -20.60 -7.78 2.30
CA SER A 169 -21.07 -8.30 3.59
C SER A 169 -22.46 -8.92 3.47
N LYS A 170 -23.40 -8.26 2.80
CA LYS A 170 -24.76 -8.80 2.58
C LYS A 170 -24.74 -10.10 1.77
N TRP A 171 -23.95 -10.13 0.70
CA TRP A 171 -23.88 -11.31 -0.18
C TRP A 171 -23.19 -12.50 0.49
N SER A 172 -22.08 -12.26 1.16
CA SER A 172 -21.26 -13.35 1.72
C SER A 172 -21.67 -13.76 3.15
N GLY A 173 -22.48 -12.95 3.83
CA GLY A 173 -22.81 -13.13 5.25
C GLY A 173 -21.66 -12.82 6.20
N ARG A 174 -20.56 -12.21 5.71
CA ARG A 174 -19.37 -11.89 6.48
C ARG A 174 -19.40 -10.46 7.00
N ASN A 175 -18.76 -10.19 8.13
CA ASN A 175 -18.47 -8.83 8.57
C ASN A 175 -17.21 -8.34 7.84
N ILE A 176 -17.36 -7.38 6.94
CA ILE A 176 -16.23 -6.78 6.20
C ILE A 176 -16.02 -5.38 6.72
N GLU A 177 -14.93 -5.22 7.46
CA GLU A 177 -14.57 -3.96 8.08
C GLU A 177 -13.87 -3.02 7.08
N LEU A 178 -14.01 -1.72 7.32
CA LEU A 178 -13.32 -0.71 6.55
C LEU A 178 -11.84 -0.63 6.98
N PRO A 179 -10.91 -0.45 6.03
CA PRO A 179 -9.50 -0.34 6.36
C PRO A 179 -9.19 0.96 7.11
N ALA A 180 -8.06 0.99 7.81
CA ALA A 180 -7.54 2.23 8.40
C ALA A 180 -6.94 3.19 7.35
N GLY A 181 -6.56 2.67 6.18
CA GLY A 181 -6.06 3.45 5.05
C GLY A 181 -6.10 2.68 3.72
N GLY A 182 -5.68 3.35 2.64
CA GLY A 182 -5.71 2.78 1.29
C GLY A 182 -7.12 2.70 0.70
N PHE A 183 -7.27 1.99 -0.40
CA PHE A 183 -8.55 1.79 -1.10
C PHE A 183 -8.78 0.31 -1.45
N TYR A 184 -8.43 -0.56 -0.49
CA TYR A 184 -8.63 -2.00 -0.55
C TYR A 184 -9.46 -2.47 0.63
N LEU A 185 -10.40 -3.38 0.38
CA LEU A 185 -10.94 -4.24 1.43
C LEU A 185 -10.06 -5.49 1.48
N TRP A 186 -9.64 -5.86 2.68
CA TRP A 186 -8.89 -7.08 2.96
C TRP A 186 -9.57 -7.82 4.10
N PHE A 187 -10.03 -9.02 3.85
CA PHE A 187 -10.79 -9.78 4.85
C PHE A 187 -10.63 -11.28 4.67
N ASP A 188 -10.89 -12.02 5.74
CA ASP A 188 -10.91 -13.48 5.73
C ASP A 188 -12.11 -13.98 4.94
N ALA A 189 -11.83 -14.72 3.89
CA ALA A 189 -12.80 -15.39 3.02
C ALA A 189 -12.90 -16.91 3.29
N THR A 190 -12.13 -17.43 4.25
CA THR A 190 -11.89 -18.86 4.53
C THR A 190 -11.07 -19.54 3.43
N ASP A 191 -11.41 -19.32 2.16
CA ASP A 191 -10.65 -19.69 0.97
C ASP A 191 -10.72 -18.52 -0.01
N GLY A 192 -9.55 -17.88 -0.23
CA GLY A 192 -9.46 -16.71 -1.09
C GLY A 192 -9.72 -16.98 -2.56
N TRP A 193 -9.37 -18.20 -3.03
CA TRP A 193 -9.61 -18.59 -4.43
C TRP A 193 -11.09 -18.93 -4.67
N GLU A 194 -11.72 -19.72 -3.80
CA GLU A 194 -13.14 -20.04 -3.90
C GLU A 194 -13.99 -18.75 -3.87
N PHE A 195 -13.67 -17.83 -2.97
CA PHE A 195 -14.37 -16.55 -2.89
C PHE A 195 -14.20 -15.73 -4.18
N ALA A 196 -12.98 -15.65 -4.72
CA ALA A 196 -12.71 -14.91 -5.95
C ALA A 196 -13.43 -15.50 -7.16
N GLU A 197 -13.48 -16.83 -7.28
CA GLU A 197 -14.18 -17.53 -8.35
C GLU A 197 -15.70 -17.33 -8.26
N ARG A 198 -16.28 -17.48 -7.07
CA ARG A 198 -17.70 -17.21 -6.83
C ARG A 198 -18.07 -15.77 -7.16
N LEU A 199 -17.30 -14.80 -6.69
CA LEU A 199 -17.57 -13.39 -6.96
C LEU A 199 -17.44 -13.06 -8.46
N ALA A 200 -16.51 -13.68 -9.17
CA ALA A 200 -16.37 -13.54 -10.61
C ALA A 200 -17.58 -14.09 -11.35
N THR A 201 -18.06 -15.28 -10.96
CA THR A 201 -19.16 -15.98 -11.59
C THR A 201 -20.52 -15.33 -11.30
N GLU A 202 -20.80 -15.05 -10.02
CA GLU A 202 -22.10 -14.52 -9.58
C GLU A 202 -22.19 -13.00 -9.76
N GLY A 203 -21.15 -12.26 -9.38
CA GLY A 203 -21.12 -10.80 -9.38
C GLY A 203 -20.47 -10.17 -10.61
N GLY A 204 -19.70 -10.94 -11.38
CA GLY A 204 -18.93 -10.43 -12.53
C GLY A 204 -17.78 -9.51 -12.11
N ALA A 205 -17.21 -9.70 -10.92
CA ALA A 205 -16.12 -8.89 -10.40
C ALA A 205 -14.89 -9.75 -10.12
N LEU A 206 -13.75 -9.32 -10.67
CA LEU A 206 -12.46 -9.97 -10.42
C LEU A 206 -11.78 -9.32 -9.22
N VAL A 207 -11.35 -10.14 -8.27
CA VAL A 207 -10.62 -9.73 -7.06
C VAL A 207 -9.34 -10.55 -6.92
N SER A 208 -8.44 -10.14 -6.04
CA SER A 208 -7.17 -10.83 -5.87
C SER A 208 -7.25 -11.81 -4.70
N PRO A 209 -7.06 -13.13 -4.93
CA PRO A 209 -6.82 -14.07 -3.84
C PRO A 209 -5.61 -13.64 -3.00
N GLY A 210 -5.68 -13.90 -1.71
CA GLY A 210 -4.66 -13.43 -0.78
C GLY A 210 -3.30 -14.10 -0.94
N ASP A 211 -3.22 -15.27 -1.57
CA ASP A 211 -1.96 -15.95 -1.92
C ASP A 211 -1.00 -15.06 -2.72
N PHE A 212 -1.52 -14.10 -3.48
CA PHE A 212 -0.70 -13.14 -4.23
C PHE A 212 0.13 -12.21 -3.33
N TYR A 213 -0.20 -12.18 -2.03
CA TYR A 213 0.46 -11.31 -1.03
C TYR A 213 1.29 -12.12 -0.02
N GLY A 214 1.45 -13.39 -0.23
CA GLY A 214 2.25 -14.30 0.58
C GLY A 214 1.44 -15.43 1.20
N ALA A 215 2.14 -16.46 1.66
CA ALA A 215 1.54 -17.70 2.15
C ALA A 215 0.56 -17.52 3.33
N GLY A 216 0.75 -16.47 4.14
CA GLY A 216 -0.17 -16.13 5.23
C GLY A 216 -1.50 -15.53 4.78
N GLY A 217 -1.66 -15.25 3.49
CA GLY A 217 -2.84 -14.62 2.93
C GLY A 217 -3.87 -15.57 2.30
N SER A 218 -3.61 -16.86 2.23
CA SER A 218 -4.43 -17.83 1.48
C SER A 218 -5.93 -17.81 1.80
N ASN A 219 -6.27 -17.56 3.06
CA ASN A 219 -7.66 -17.44 3.50
C ASN A 219 -8.30 -16.10 3.17
N ASN A 220 -7.52 -15.13 2.72
CA ASN A 220 -7.97 -13.76 2.52
C ASN A 220 -8.26 -13.45 1.06
N VAL A 221 -8.97 -12.34 0.86
CA VAL A 221 -9.17 -11.74 -0.45
C VAL A 221 -8.96 -10.23 -0.37
N ARG A 222 -8.37 -9.65 -1.43
CA ARG A 222 -8.26 -8.21 -1.59
C ARG A 222 -9.21 -7.70 -2.66
N VAL A 223 -10.07 -6.77 -2.30
CA VAL A 223 -10.97 -6.07 -3.23
C VAL A 223 -10.52 -4.63 -3.41
N ALA A 224 -10.13 -4.25 -4.63
CA ALA A 224 -9.74 -2.88 -4.97
C ALA A 224 -10.96 -2.08 -5.46
N VAL A 225 -11.25 -0.93 -4.85
CA VAL A 225 -12.42 -0.10 -5.19
C VAL A 225 -12.11 0.98 -6.25
N VAL A 226 -11.33 0.59 -7.26
CA VAL A 226 -10.86 1.50 -8.32
C VAL A 226 -11.81 1.62 -9.52
N GLN A 227 -12.83 0.78 -9.58
CA GLN A 227 -13.83 0.81 -10.65
C GLN A 227 -14.87 1.94 -10.42
N PRO A 228 -15.48 2.48 -11.49
CA PRO A 228 -16.57 3.45 -11.34
C PRO A 228 -17.74 2.91 -10.52
N ASP A 229 -18.46 3.79 -9.83
CA ASP A 229 -19.59 3.46 -8.95
C ASP A 229 -20.63 2.58 -9.65
N ALA A 230 -20.94 2.86 -10.93
CA ALA A 230 -21.85 2.05 -11.72
C ALA A 230 -21.44 0.56 -11.82
N ARG A 231 -20.14 0.25 -11.73
CA ARG A 231 -19.66 -1.15 -11.71
C ARG A 231 -19.89 -1.83 -10.38
N ILE A 232 -19.78 -1.09 -9.28
CA ILE A 232 -20.11 -1.59 -7.94
C ILE A 232 -21.62 -1.85 -7.84
N GLU A 233 -22.44 -0.94 -8.37
CA GLU A 233 -23.89 -1.14 -8.42
C GLU A 233 -24.31 -2.32 -9.32
N LEU A 234 -23.66 -2.50 -10.46
CA LEU A 234 -23.89 -3.66 -11.32
C LEU A 234 -23.54 -4.97 -10.61
N MET A 235 -22.44 -4.99 -9.87
CA MET A 235 -22.08 -6.15 -9.02
C MET A 235 -23.18 -6.39 -7.96
N ALA A 236 -23.65 -5.35 -7.27
CA ALA A 236 -24.71 -5.46 -6.28
C ALA A 236 -26.02 -6.03 -6.85
N GLN A 237 -26.42 -5.56 -8.05
CA GLN A 237 -27.59 -6.08 -8.76
C GLN A 237 -27.44 -7.58 -9.10
N ARG A 238 -26.29 -7.98 -9.65
CA ARG A 238 -26.02 -9.38 -10.00
C ARG A 238 -26.01 -10.30 -8.78
N LEU A 239 -25.51 -9.80 -7.66
CA LEU A 239 -25.49 -10.54 -6.39
C LEU A 239 -26.84 -10.52 -5.65
N GLY A 240 -27.86 -9.81 -6.17
CA GLY A 240 -29.18 -9.72 -5.54
C GLY A 240 -29.23 -8.92 -4.21
N VAL A 241 -28.29 -7.98 -4.03
CA VAL A 241 -28.12 -7.20 -2.79
C VAL A 241 -28.10 -5.68 -3.03
N ALA A 242 -28.67 -5.24 -4.14
CA ALA A 242 -28.74 -3.84 -4.52
C ALA A 242 -29.56 -2.99 -3.54
#